data_cc6d1570824e1e856df3d8972a1ffd27
#
_entry.id   cc6d1570824e1e856df3d8972a1ffd27
#
_cell.length_a   1.000
_cell.length_b   1.000
_cell.length_c   1.000
_cell.angle_alpha   90.00
_cell.angle_beta   90.00
_cell.angle_gamma   90.00
#
_symmetry.space_group_name_H-M   'P 1'
#
loop_
_entity.id
_entity.type
_entity.pdbx_description
1 polymer ?
#
loop_
_entity_poly.entity_id
_entity_poly.type
_entity_poly.pdbx_seq_one_letter_code
_entity_poly.pdbx_strand_id
1 'polypeptide(L)'
;MLNCIIRILLLAFIAIPTLAQDSVKQVRVSTDIAKLITNTSSSNKDVQLAIDALLKRDTYYTLELGQGASSVDNSLLNYATSNRFIKLGLDKSLLIPISNKDLDIAFVGFRLAASTINRSNGEYNTSNSFWGATRGIVPSARFFAPWFEFLGGIKVDVLPSITAGWTLRWKFMFNHAQLSELPPAYIAGFGNASNATAFDFNFYIGYKLFCKSLRK
;
A
#
# COMPACT_ATOMS: atom_id res chain seq x y z
N MET A 1 -24.10 5.45 2.68
CA MET A 1 -23.32 5.91 1.50
C MET A 1 -22.05 5.11 1.30
N LEU A 2 -21.20 4.88 2.31
CA LEU A 2 -19.93 4.13 2.19
C LEU A 2 -20.12 2.70 1.63
N ASN A 3 -21.15 1.97 2.08
CA ASN A 3 -21.45 0.62 1.58
C ASN A 3 -21.88 0.59 0.10
N CYS A 4 -22.42 1.68 -0.42
CA CYS A 4 -22.82 1.78 -1.84
C CYS A 4 -21.59 2.00 -2.74
N ILE A 5 -20.66 2.84 -2.30
CA ILE A 5 -19.39 3.12 -3.01
C ILE A 5 -18.51 1.86 -3.06
N ILE A 6 -18.42 1.12 -1.97
CA ILE A 6 -17.67 -0.15 -1.91
C ILE A 6 -18.27 -1.19 -2.83
N ARG A 7 -19.60 -1.28 -2.90
CA ARG A 7 -20.31 -2.21 -3.82
C ARG A 7 -20.11 -1.84 -5.28
N ILE A 8 -20.13 -0.55 -5.61
CA ILE A 8 -19.89 -0.06 -6.98
C ILE A 8 -18.44 -0.33 -7.39
N LEU A 9 -17.46 -0.10 -6.51
CA LEU A 9 -16.06 -0.42 -6.74
C LEU A 9 -15.82 -1.93 -6.91
N LEU A 10 -16.49 -2.77 -6.11
CA LEU A 10 -16.45 -4.23 -6.25
C LEU A 10 -17.10 -4.71 -7.55
N LEU A 11 -18.24 -4.14 -7.94
CA LEU A 11 -18.92 -4.47 -9.20
C LEU A 11 -18.11 -4.02 -10.42
N ALA A 12 -17.48 -2.84 -10.36
CA ALA A 12 -16.57 -2.38 -11.41
C ALA A 12 -15.36 -3.32 -11.55
N PHE A 13 -14.86 -3.88 -10.44
CA PHE A 13 -13.74 -4.82 -10.44
C PHE A 13 -14.11 -6.20 -10.99
N ILE A 14 -15.34 -6.67 -10.77
CA ILE A 14 -15.85 -7.94 -11.32
C ILE A 14 -16.16 -7.82 -12.82
N ALA A 15 -16.54 -6.65 -13.30
CA ALA A 15 -16.82 -6.41 -14.72
C ALA A 15 -15.57 -6.37 -15.62
N ILE A 16 -14.38 -6.08 -15.05
CA ILE A 16 -13.11 -6.00 -15.79
C ILE A 16 -12.69 -7.36 -16.40
N PRO A 17 -12.78 -8.51 -15.69
CA PRO A 17 -12.36 -9.80 -16.28
C PRO A 17 -13.26 -10.31 -17.39
N THR A 18 -14.55 -9.96 -17.44
CA THR A 18 -15.46 -10.43 -18.48
C THR A 18 -15.20 -9.77 -19.85
N LEU A 19 -14.64 -8.56 -19.86
CA LEU A 19 -14.24 -7.84 -21.08
C LEU A 19 -12.79 -8.14 -21.49
N ALA A 20 -12.01 -8.80 -20.64
CA ALA A 20 -10.56 -8.95 -20.77
C ALA A 20 -10.10 -10.39 -21.11
N GLN A 21 -11.00 -11.33 -21.24
CA GLN A 21 -10.66 -12.77 -21.35
C GLN A 21 -9.70 -13.13 -22.49
N ASP A 22 -9.64 -12.29 -23.55
CA ASP A 22 -8.66 -12.43 -24.65
C ASP A 22 -7.46 -11.46 -24.58
N SER A 23 -7.43 -10.56 -23.61
CA SER A 23 -6.50 -9.41 -23.59
C SER A 23 -5.40 -9.50 -22.53
N VAL A 24 -5.51 -10.36 -21.51
CA VAL A 24 -4.48 -10.48 -20.47
C VAL A 24 -3.25 -11.15 -21.05
N LYS A 25 -2.15 -10.41 -21.06
CA LYS A 25 -0.88 -10.87 -21.65
C LYS A 25 0.10 -11.37 -20.60
N GLN A 26 0.04 -10.85 -19.40
CA GLN A 26 0.92 -11.21 -18.30
C GLN A 26 0.23 -10.98 -16.96
N VAL A 27 0.46 -11.86 -16.00
CA VAL A 27 0.10 -11.67 -14.58
C VAL A 27 1.34 -11.93 -13.74
N ARG A 28 1.62 -11.01 -12.83
CA ARG A 28 2.70 -11.11 -11.85
C ARG A 28 2.14 -10.97 -10.44
N VAL A 29 2.73 -11.70 -9.51
CA VAL A 29 2.51 -11.53 -8.07
C VAL A 29 3.84 -11.13 -7.45
N SER A 30 3.85 -10.08 -6.66
CA SER A 30 5.06 -9.53 -6.06
C SER A 30 4.85 -9.15 -4.59
N THR A 31 5.94 -9.13 -3.84
CA THR A 31 5.96 -8.67 -2.44
C THR A 31 7.10 -7.68 -2.22
N ASP A 32 6.91 -6.79 -1.25
CA ASP A 32 7.92 -5.80 -0.86
C ASP A 32 8.89 -6.41 0.14
N ILE A 33 10.10 -6.71 -0.32
CA ILE A 33 11.15 -7.29 0.53
C ILE A 33 11.81 -6.28 1.45
N ALA A 34 11.87 -4.98 1.08
CA ALA A 34 12.42 -3.96 1.95
C ALA A 34 11.60 -3.88 3.25
N LYS A 35 10.28 -3.94 3.15
CA LYS A 35 9.39 -3.96 4.32
C LYS A 35 9.53 -5.25 5.13
N LEU A 36 9.68 -6.40 4.50
CA LEU A 36 9.91 -7.65 5.20
C LEU A 36 11.20 -7.62 6.04
N ILE A 37 12.27 -7.00 5.52
CA ILE A 37 13.54 -6.85 6.24
C ILE A 37 13.39 -5.83 7.38
N THR A 38 12.79 -4.68 7.13
CA THR A 38 12.64 -3.63 8.15
C THR A 38 11.72 -4.04 9.29
N ASN A 39 10.73 -4.92 9.05
CA ASN A 39 9.86 -5.48 10.07
C ASN A 39 10.62 -6.22 11.19
N THR A 40 11.84 -6.67 10.93
CA THR A 40 12.65 -7.39 11.92
C THR A 40 13.21 -6.48 13.00
N SER A 41 13.46 -5.21 12.67
CA SER A 41 14.09 -4.21 13.57
C SER A 41 13.14 -3.09 14.01
N SER A 42 11.94 -3.00 13.48
CA SER A 42 11.02 -1.89 13.72
C SER A 42 9.81 -2.31 14.54
N SER A 43 9.33 -1.39 15.39
CA SER A 43 8.01 -1.52 16.05
C SER A 43 6.83 -1.47 15.06
N ASN A 44 7.09 -0.99 13.84
CA ASN A 44 6.13 -0.94 12.76
C ASN A 44 6.30 -2.17 11.87
N LYS A 45 5.25 -2.97 11.77
CA LYS A 45 5.21 -4.17 10.92
C LYS A 45 4.28 -3.93 9.75
N ASP A 46 4.73 -4.24 8.54
CA ASP A 46 3.97 -4.02 7.30
C ASP A 46 4.25 -5.16 6.31
N VAL A 47 3.21 -5.83 5.86
CA VAL A 47 3.30 -6.89 4.84
C VAL A 47 2.36 -6.55 3.71
N GLN A 48 2.88 -6.64 2.47
CA GLN A 48 2.17 -6.25 1.27
C GLN A 48 2.34 -7.30 0.18
N LEU A 49 1.24 -7.61 -0.51
CA LEU A 49 1.19 -8.41 -1.72
C LEU A 49 0.65 -7.54 -2.85
N ALA A 50 1.27 -7.59 -4.01
CA ALA A 50 0.82 -6.90 -5.21
C ALA A 50 0.57 -7.89 -6.35
N ILE A 51 -0.47 -7.64 -7.12
CA ILE A 51 -0.83 -8.38 -8.34
C ILE A 51 -0.88 -7.38 -9.47
N ASP A 52 -0.06 -7.59 -10.48
CA ASP A 52 -0.01 -6.78 -11.71
C ASP A 52 -0.54 -7.59 -12.88
N ALA A 53 -1.44 -7.01 -13.66
CA ALA A 53 -1.95 -7.60 -14.88
C ALA A 53 -1.71 -6.68 -16.08
N LEU A 54 -0.97 -7.16 -17.09
CA LEU A 54 -0.79 -6.47 -18.35
C LEU A 54 -1.98 -6.76 -19.27
N LEU A 55 -2.83 -5.77 -19.50
CA LEU A 55 -3.99 -5.88 -20.38
C LEU A 55 -3.71 -5.26 -21.76
N LYS A 56 -3.13 -4.07 -21.79
CA LYS A 56 -2.74 -3.39 -23.02
C LYS A 56 -1.22 -3.43 -23.16
N ARG A 57 -0.72 -3.07 -24.36
CA ARG A 57 0.68 -3.20 -24.75
C ARG A 57 1.70 -2.58 -23.78
N ASP A 58 1.25 -1.59 -22.97
CA ASP A 58 2.10 -0.76 -22.13
C ASP A 58 1.42 -0.34 -20.80
N THR A 59 0.26 -0.90 -20.49
CA THR A 59 -0.52 -0.52 -19.30
C THR A 59 -0.79 -1.73 -18.44
N TYR A 60 -0.36 -1.64 -17.17
CA TYR A 60 -0.56 -2.64 -16.14
C TYR A 60 -1.63 -2.15 -15.16
N TYR A 61 -2.57 -3.02 -14.85
CA TYR A 61 -3.50 -2.82 -13.73
C TYR A 61 -2.91 -3.47 -12.51
N THR A 62 -2.90 -2.75 -11.40
CA THR A 62 -2.28 -3.22 -10.17
C THR A 62 -3.30 -3.22 -9.03
N LEU A 63 -3.34 -4.33 -8.31
CA LEU A 63 -4.01 -4.50 -7.02
C LEU A 63 -2.95 -4.77 -5.97
N GLU A 64 -2.94 -3.98 -4.90
CA GLU A 64 -2.07 -4.21 -3.76
C GLU A 64 -2.93 -4.41 -2.50
N LEU A 65 -2.63 -5.44 -1.73
CA LEU A 65 -3.27 -5.77 -0.48
C LEU A 65 -2.22 -5.88 0.61
N GLY A 66 -2.53 -5.42 1.80
CA GLY A 66 -1.59 -5.57 2.88
C GLY A 66 -2.22 -5.33 4.25
N GLN A 67 -1.41 -5.62 5.25
CA GLN A 67 -1.76 -5.41 6.65
C GLN A 67 -0.53 -5.01 7.43
N GLY A 68 -0.76 -4.35 8.55
CA GLY A 68 0.32 -3.99 9.44
C GLY A 68 -0.15 -3.74 10.86
N ALA A 69 0.83 -3.62 11.73
CA ALA A 69 0.65 -3.28 13.14
C ALA A 69 1.76 -2.35 13.59
N SER A 70 1.46 -1.51 14.54
CA SER A 70 2.41 -0.59 15.17
C SER A 70 2.08 -0.46 16.64
N SER A 71 3.09 -0.29 17.47
CA SER A 71 2.92 0.00 18.88
C SER A 71 3.74 1.22 19.28
N VAL A 72 3.15 2.05 20.10
CA VAL A 72 3.82 3.12 20.83
C VAL A 72 3.85 2.69 22.28
N ASP A 73 5.03 2.53 22.84
CA ASP A 73 5.25 2.15 24.22
C ASP A 73 6.38 2.99 24.81
N ASN A 74 6.00 4.02 25.53
CA ASN A 74 6.92 4.88 26.24
C ASN A 74 6.33 5.29 27.60
N SER A 75 7.11 5.98 28.43
CA SER A 75 6.69 6.38 29.78
C SER A 75 5.47 7.30 29.83
N LEU A 76 5.15 7.97 28.72
CA LEU A 76 4.06 8.95 28.63
C LEU A 76 2.81 8.39 27.95
N LEU A 77 2.98 7.44 27.03
CA LEU A 77 1.90 6.99 26.16
C LEU A 77 2.10 5.54 25.72
N ASN A 78 1.07 4.73 25.88
CA ASN A 78 1.05 3.33 25.45
C ASN A 78 -0.22 3.04 24.67
N TYR A 79 -0.09 2.59 23.42
CA TYR A 79 -1.19 2.07 22.60
C TYR A 79 -0.66 1.25 21.42
N ALA A 80 -1.52 0.42 20.87
CA ALA A 80 -1.23 -0.36 19.68
C ALA A 80 -2.24 -0.05 18.57
N THR A 81 -1.79 -0.16 17.33
CA THR A 81 -2.65 -0.04 16.15
C THR A 81 -2.48 -1.25 15.25
N SER A 82 -3.55 -1.67 14.62
CA SER A 82 -3.54 -2.64 13.55
C SER A 82 -4.35 -2.12 12.38
N ASN A 83 -3.89 -2.38 11.16
CA ASN A 83 -4.60 -1.92 9.98
C ASN A 83 -4.49 -2.89 8.82
N ARG A 84 -5.46 -2.78 7.92
CA ARG A 84 -5.49 -3.47 6.62
C ARG A 84 -5.76 -2.46 5.55
N PHE A 85 -5.10 -2.61 4.41
CA PHE A 85 -5.26 -1.68 3.30
C PHE A 85 -5.44 -2.40 1.97
N ILE A 86 -6.05 -1.67 1.05
CA ILE A 86 -6.18 -2.03 -0.35
C ILE A 86 -5.76 -0.84 -1.20
N LYS A 87 -5.05 -1.11 -2.30
CA LYS A 87 -4.71 -0.10 -3.30
C LYS A 87 -5.04 -0.63 -4.68
N LEU A 88 -5.59 0.22 -5.50
CA LEU A 88 -5.93 -0.04 -6.89
C LEU A 88 -5.27 1.01 -7.76
N GLY A 89 -4.71 0.62 -8.89
CA GLY A 89 -4.11 1.60 -9.76
C GLY A 89 -3.63 1.07 -11.10
N LEU A 90 -2.95 1.96 -11.79
CA LEU A 90 -2.44 1.75 -13.14
C LEU A 90 -0.99 2.16 -13.20
N ASP A 91 -0.19 1.36 -13.92
CA ASP A 91 1.19 1.64 -14.28
C ASP A 91 1.30 1.73 -15.80
N LYS A 92 1.82 2.83 -16.30
CA LYS A 92 2.11 3.05 -17.69
C LYS A 92 3.59 2.85 -17.94
N SER A 93 3.95 1.88 -18.78
CA SER A 93 5.33 1.69 -19.22
C SER A 93 5.77 2.86 -20.08
N LEU A 94 6.97 3.37 -19.79
CA LEU A 94 7.65 4.41 -20.57
C LEU A 94 8.62 3.80 -21.59
N LEU A 95 9.00 2.52 -21.40
CA LEU A 95 9.90 1.82 -22.30
C LEU A 95 9.10 1.18 -23.44
N ILE A 96 9.67 1.27 -24.65
CA ILE A 96 9.21 0.54 -25.82
C ILE A 96 9.95 -0.80 -25.79
N PRO A 97 9.24 -1.96 -25.73
CA PRO A 97 9.88 -3.24 -25.71
C PRO A 97 10.77 -3.45 -26.97
N ILE A 98 12.05 -3.71 -26.77
CA ILE A 98 13.00 -3.97 -27.85
C ILE A 98 12.74 -5.36 -28.46
N SER A 99 12.22 -6.28 -27.67
CA SER A 99 11.89 -7.65 -28.07
C SER A 99 10.53 -8.06 -27.49
N ASN A 100 9.84 -9.01 -28.16
CA ASN A 100 8.61 -9.60 -27.63
C ASN A 100 8.79 -10.42 -26.34
N LYS A 101 10.03 -10.68 -25.94
CA LYS A 101 10.40 -11.39 -24.70
C LYS A 101 10.89 -10.43 -23.62
N ASP A 102 11.19 -9.19 -23.98
CA ASP A 102 11.67 -8.17 -23.07
C ASP A 102 10.47 -7.48 -22.41
N LEU A 103 10.30 -7.74 -21.13
CA LEU A 103 9.21 -7.22 -20.31
C LEU A 103 9.74 -6.31 -19.21
N ASP A 104 10.97 -5.83 -19.38
CA ASP A 104 11.53 -4.79 -18.55
C ASP A 104 10.75 -3.49 -18.74
N ILE A 105 10.38 -2.85 -17.66
CA ILE A 105 9.63 -1.62 -17.70
C ILE A 105 10.23 -0.56 -16.79
N ALA A 106 10.41 0.66 -17.31
CA ALA A 106 10.39 1.85 -16.50
C ALA A 106 8.98 2.42 -16.60
N PHE A 107 8.37 2.78 -15.49
CA PHE A 107 6.97 3.15 -15.47
C PHE A 107 6.68 4.31 -14.55
N VAL A 108 5.60 5.00 -14.85
CA VAL A 108 4.92 5.93 -13.95
C VAL A 108 3.51 5.42 -13.70
N GLY A 109 2.99 5.69 -12.53
CA GLY A 109 1.67 5.20 -12.18
C GLY A 109 1.00 6.00 -11.07
N PHE A 110 -0.22 5.60 -10.80
CA PHE A 110 -0.98 6.13 -9.67
C PHE A 110 -1.73 5.02 -8.95
N ARG A 111 -2.05 5.26 -7.68
CA ARG A 111 -2.86 4.38 -6.84
C ARG A 111 -3.93 5.18 -6.12
N LEU A 112 -5.11 4.62 -6.03
CA LEU A 112 -6.11 4.98 -5.04
C LEU A 112 -6.08 3.92 -3.96
N ALA A 113 -6.01 4.35 -2.73
CA ALA A 113 -5.79 3.48 -1.59
C ALA A 113 -6.72 3.82 -0.43
N ALA A 114 -7.03 2.81 0.37
CA ALA A 114 -7.80 2.98 1.59
C ALA A 114 -7.34 1.98 2.65
N SER A 115 -7.34 2.41 3.89
CA SER A 115 -7.04 1.58 5.06
C SER A 115 -8.13 1.69 6.10
N THR A 116 -8.41 0.56 6.76
CA THR A 116 -9.16 0.50 8.00
C THR A 116 -8.20 0.26 9.14
N ILE A 117 -8.21 1.14 10.14
CA ILE A 117 -7.26 1.17 11.24
C ILE A 117 -8.04 0.97 12.54
N ASN A 118 -7.61 0.03 13.36
CA ASN A 118 -8.10 -0.17 14.71
C ASN A 118 -6.99 0.24 15.68
N ARG A 119 -7.29 1.19 16.58
CA ARG A 119 -6.42 1.60 17.67
C ARG A 119 -6.97 1.01 18.97
N SER A 120 -6.09 0.41 19.77
CA SER A 120 -6.42 -0.02 21.15
C SER A 120 -6.71 1.20 22.05
N ASN A 121 -7.11 0.95 23.27
CA ASN A 121 -7.11 2.00 24.28
C ASN A 121 -5.71 2.61 24.38
N GLY A 122 -5.67 3.93 24.48
CA GLY A 122 -4.44 4.68 24.72
C GLY A 122 -4.32 5.03 26.19
N GLU A 123 -3.29 4.53 26.85
CA GLU A 123 -3.00 4.91 28.24
C GLU A 123 -1.98 6.04 28.23
N TYR A 124 -2.31 7.16 28.86
CA TYR A 124 -1.36 8.24 28.99
C TYR A 124 -1.04 8.55 30.45
N ASN A 125 0.21 8.93 30.69
CA ASN A 125 0.72 9.28 31.99
C ASN A 125 1.52 10.58 31.85
N THR A 126 0.95 11.70 32.31
CA THR A 126 1.63 12.99 32.29
C THR A 126 2.01 13.37 33.70
N SER A 127 3.25 13.83 33.89
CA SER A 127 3.72 14.40 35.14
C SER A 127 4.00 15.88 34.91
N ASN A 128 3.28 16.73 35.63
CA ASN A 128 3.51 18.16 35.61
C ASN A 128 3.96 18.57 37.02
N SER A 129 5.05 19.36 37.13
CA SER A 129 5.60 19.81 38.38
C SER A 129 4.62 20.67 39.21
N PHE A 130 3.62 21.26 38.57
CA PHE A 130 2.63 22.14 39.19
C PHE A 130 1.32 21.43 39.56
N TRP A 131 0.84 20.50 38.71
CA TRP A 131 -0.45 19.83 38.84
C TRP A 131 -0.36 18.37 39.27
N GLY A 132 0.88 17.84 39.47
CA GLY A 132 1.10 16.45 39.81
C GLY A 132 1.02 15.50 38.60
N ALA A 133 1.01 14.22 38.91
CA ALA A 133 0.89 13.16 37.89
C ALA A 133 -0.59 12.92 37.58
N THR A 134 -0.92 12.91 36.31
CA THR A 134 -2.27 12.58 35.80
C THR A 134 -2.19 11.36 34.88
N ARG A 135 -3.03 10.39 35.15
CA ARG A 135 -3.20 9.20 34.29
C ARG A 135 -4.60 9.23 33.70
N GLY A 136 -4.71 8.82 32.45
CA GLY A 136 -6.00 8.69 31.79
C GLY A 136 -5.98 7.65 30.68
N ILE A 137 -7.18 7.34 30.21
CA ILE A 137 -7.39 6.36 29.14
C ILE A 137 -8.16 7.08 28.02
N VAL A 138 -7.62 7.01 26.80
CA VAL A 138 -8.34 7.37 25.58
C VAL A 138 -8.96 6.09 25.03
N PRO A 139 -10.29 6.02 24.85
CA PRO A 139 -10.95 4.82 24.37
C PRO A 139 -10.43 4.36 23.01
N SER A 140 -10.55 3.05 22.74
CA SER A 140 -10.25 2.47 21.43
C SER A 140 -11.07 3.14 20.34
N ALA A 141 -10.49 3.28 19.16
CA ALA A 141 -11.14 3.91 18.02
C ALA A 141 -10.85 3.16 16.72
N ARG A 142 -11.78 3.31 15.78
CA ARG A 142 -11.61 2.83 14.41
C ARG A 142 -11.59 4.00 13.47
N PHE A 143 -10.59 4.05 12.60
CA PHE A 143 -10.41 5.08 11.59
C PHE A 143 -10.49 4.48 10.19
N PHE A 144 -10.88 5.30 9.24
CA PHE A 144 -10.80 5.02 7.82
C PHE A 144 -9.93 6.08 7.17
N ALA A 145 -8.86 5.67 6.51
CA ALA A 145 -7.89 6.56 5.90
C ALA A 145 -7.78 6.28 4.40
N PRO A 146 -8.40 7.11 3.54
CA PRO A 146 -8.20 7.09 2.11
C PRO A 146 -7.03 8.00 1.71
N TRP A 147 -6.24 7.55 0.72
CA TRP A 147 -5.15 8.34 0.16
C TRP A 147 -4.93 8.05 -1.31
N PHE A 148 -4.14 8.89 -1.94
CA PHE A 148 -3.72 8.80 -3.31
C PHE A 148 -2.19 8.69 -3.39
N GLU A 149 -1.67 7.94 -4.36
CA GLU A 149 -0.22 7.83 -4.59
C GLU A 149 0.11 8.11 -6.05
N PHE A 150 1.16 8.91 -6.25
CA PHE A 150 1.94 8.93 -7.48
C PHE A 150 3.18 8.07 -7.30
N LEU A 151 3.56 7.36 -8.33
CA LEU A 151 4.73 6.50 -8.26
C LEU A 151 5.46 6.41 -9.60
N GLY A 152 6.75 6.14 -9.49
CA GLY A 152 7.61 5.83 -10.62
C GLY A 152 8.59 4.74 -10.21
N GLY A 153 9.03 3.94 -11.15
CA GLY A 153 9.94 2.84 -10.83
C GLY A 153 10.38 2.05 -12.03
N ILE A 154 11.12 1.01 -11.72
CA ILE A 154 11.66 0.05 -12.70
C ILE A 154 11.33 -1.36 -12.23
N LYS A 155 10.94 -2.21 -13.16
CA LYS A 155 10.80 -3.67 -12.98
C LYS A 155 11.59 -4.35 -14.07
N VAL A 156 12.46 -5.28 -13.71
CA VAL A 156 13.32 -6.02 -14.61
C VAL A 156 13.13 -7.53 -14.41
N ASP A 157 13.30 -8.26 -15.48
CA ASP A 157 13.24 -9.72 -15.49
C ASP A 157 14.64 -10.27 -15.14
N VAL A 158 14.81 -10.70 -13.89
CA VAL A 158 16.09 -11.30 -13.42
C VAL A 158 16.23 -12.75 -13.90
N LEU A 159 15.12 -13.49 -13.89
CA LEU A 159 15.02 -14.85 -14.39
C LEU A 159 13.73 -15.00 -15.23
N PRO A 160 13.59 -16.06 -16.05
CA PRO A 160 12.40 -16.22 -16.89
C PRO A 160 11.06 -16.09 -16.17
N SER A 161 11.02 -16.43 -14.88
CA SER A 161 9.80 -16.37 -14.05
C SER A 161 9.90 -15.39 -12.87
N ILE A 162 11.08 -14.79 -12.65
CA ILE A 162 11.31 -13.91 -11.49
C ILE A 162 11.60 -12.50 -11.97
N THR A 163 10.88 -11.56 -11.40
CA THR A 163 11.07 -10.12 -11.63
C THR A 163 11.55 -9.45 -10.34
N ALA A 164 12.43 -8.49 -10.48
CA ALA A 164 12.81 -7.59 -9.38
C ALA A 164 12.54 -6.15 -9.79
N GLY A 165 12.31 -5.28 -8.83
CA GLY A 165 12.08 -3.89 -9.14
C GLY A 165 12.05 -3.01 -7.91
N TRP A 166 12.06 -1.71 -8.16
CA TRP A 166 11.89 -0.70 -7.12
C TRP A 166 10.90 0.37 -7.56
N THR A 167 10.28 1.01 -6.59
CA THR A 167 9.38 2.15 -6.81
C THR A 167 9.64 3.23 -5.80
N LEU A 168 9.57 4.46 -6.26
CA LEU A 168 9.46 5.66 -5.45
C LEU A 168 8.01 6.10 -5.45
N ARG A 169 7.44 6.36 -4.27
CA ARG A 169 6.03 6.70 -4.09
C ARG A 169 5.89 8.00 -3.35
N TRP A 170 5.02 8.86 -3.84
CA TRP A 170 4.57 10.06 -3.17
C TRP A 170 3.08 9.92 -2.86
N LYS A 171 2.72 10.03 -1.59
CA LYS A 171 1.40 9.69 -1.05
C LYS A 171 0.75 10.91 -0.42
N PHE A 172 -0.57 11.03 -0.60
CA PHE A 172 -1.37 12.16 -0.12
C PHE A 172 -2.65 11.66 0.54
N MET A 173 -2.82 11.92 1.82
CA MET A 173 -4.00 11.52 2.58
C MET A 173 -5.09 12.59 2.47
N PHE A 174 -6.33 12.16 2.19
CA PHE A 174 -7.46 13.08 2.01
C PHE A 174 -8.07 13.57 3.33
N ASN A 175 -8.05 12.76 4.38
CA ASN A 175 -8.77 13.03 5.61
C ASN A 175 -7.85 13.10 6.84
N HIS A 176 -6.64 13.57 6.68
CA HIS A 176 -5.64 13.65 7.75
C HIS A 176 -6.18 14.38 9.01
N ALA A 177 -6.94 15.47 8.85
CA ALA A 177 -7.51 16.23 9.94
C ALA A 177 -8.49 15.42 10.82
N GLN A 178 -9.11 14.36 10.31
CA GLN A 178 -10.03 13.51 11.08
C GLN A 178 -9.31 12.52 12.01
N LEU A 179 -8.00 12.42 11.91
CA LEU A 179 -7.18 11.56 12.75
C LEU A 179 -6.67 12.28 14.02
N SER A 180 -7.21 13.46 14.35
CA SER A 180 -6.64 14.43 15.30
C SER A 180 -6.64 14.00 16.77
N GLU A 181 -7.58 13.16 17.21
CA GLU A 181 -7.61 12.67 18.60
C GLU A 181 -6.76 11.40 18.75
N LEU A 182 -5.53 11.54 19.18
CA LEU A 182 -4.56 10.47 19.31
C LEU A 182 -4.44 9.66 18.01
N PRO A 183 -3.80 10.20 16.98
CA PRO A 183 -3.67 9.55 15.67
C PRO A 183 -2.87 8.25 15.79
N PRO A 184 -3.09 7.29 14.88
CA PRO A 184 -2.21 6.14 14.77
C PRO A 184 -0.79 6.62 14.45
N ALA A 185 0.24 6.07 15.09
CA ALA A 185 1.62 6.45 14.82
C ALA A 185 2.05 6.07 13.38
N TYR A 186 1.54 4.93 12.93
CA TYR A 186 1.88 4.38 11.61
C TYR A 186 0.66 3.72 10.96
N ILE A 187 0.49 3.96 9.67
CA ILE A 187 -0.50 3.30 8.83
C ILE A 187 0.24 2.48 7.77
N ALA A 188 0.13 1.14 7.86
CA ALA A 188 0.72 0.27 6.86
C ALA A 188 0.21 0.61 5.45
N GLY A 189 1.10 0.59 4.49
CA GLY A 189 0.83 1.03 3.14
C GLY A 189 0.91 2.54 2.92
N PHE A 190 0.73 3.38 3.95
CA PHE A 190 0.88 4.83 3.87
C PHE A 190 2.22 5.31 4.47
N GLY A 191 2.47 4.99 5.74
CA GLY A 191 3.63 5.44 6.48
C GLY A 191 3.27 6.16 7.78
N ASN A 192 4.05 7.16 8.17
CA ASN A 192 3.80 7.95 9.36
C ASN A 192 2.50 8.76 9.20
N ALA A 193 1.57 8.58 10.14
CA ALA A 193 0.26 9.22 10.09
C ALA A 193 0.23 10.66 10.65
N SER A 194 1.33 11.16 11.19
CA SER A 194 1.43 12.55 11.66
C SER A 194 1.43 13.58 10.52
N ASN A 195 1.70 13.16 9.29
CA ASN A 195 1.75 14.02 8.13
C ASN A 195 0.67 13.65 7.10
N ALA A 196 0.13 14.65 6.42
CA ALA A 196 -0.80 14.44 5.31
C ALA A 196 -0.13 13.85 4.06
N THR A 197 1.20 13.93 3.98
CA THR A 197 1.99 13.43 2.86
C THR A 197 3.08 12.49 3.34
N ALA A 198 3.43 11.51 2.53
CA ALA A 198 4.51 10.57 2.81
C ALA A 198 5.27 10.22 1.53
N PHE A 199 6.58 10.02 1.68
CA PHE A 199 7.43 9.40 0.66
C PHE A 199 7.76 7.99 1.08
N ASP A 200 7.82 7.07 0.12
CA ASP A 200 8.15 5.67 0.36
C ASP A 200 8.98 5.12 -0.79
N PHE A 201 9.94 4.28 -0.45
CA PHE A 201 10.75 3.52 -1.38
C PHE A 201 10.50 2.04 -1.14
N ASN A 202 10.10 1.32 -2.18
CA ASN A 202 9.77 -0.09 -2.10
C ASN A 202 10.67 -0.91 -3.01
N PHE A 203 11.04 -2.10 -2.57
CA PHE A 203 11.83 -3.06 -3.31
C PHE A 203 11.03 -4.35 -3.47
N TYR A 204 10.70 -4.72 -4.70
CA TYR A 204 9.83 -5.84 -4.99
C TYR A 204 10.59 -7.02 -5.58
N ILE A 205 10.21 -8.21 -5.12
CA ILE A 205 10.45 -9.45 -5.85
C ILE A 205 9.09 -10.00 -6.26
N GLY A 206 8.97 -10.41 -7.53
CA GLY A 206 7.75 -10.93 -8.11
C GLY A 206 7.96 -12.22 -8.87
N TYR A 207 6.89 -12.98 -8.98
CA TYR A 207 6.82 -14.19 -9.77
C TYR A 207 5.79 -14.03 -10.90
N LYS A 208 6.17 -14.38 -12.12
CA LYS A 208 5.28 -14.37 -13.28
C LYS A 208 4.45 -15.65 -13.29
N LEU A 209 3.14 -15.52 -13.03
CA LEU A 209 2.21 -16.65 -13.06
C LEU A 209 1.86 -17.06 -14.48
N PHE A 210 1.72 -16.08 -15.37
CA PHE A 210 1.28 -16.27 -16.73
C PHE A 210 1.91 -15.23 -17.64
N CYS A 211 2.38 -15.66 -18.81
CA CYS A 211 2.90 -14.78 -19.85
C CYS A 211 2.54 -15.33 -21.22
N LYS A 212 1.65 -14.65 -21.94
CA LYS A 212 1.28 -14.96 -23.32
C LYS A 212 2.19 -14.17 -24.26
N SER A 213 2.83 -14.85 -25.21
CA SER A 213 3.66 -14.18 -26.22
C SER A 213 2.87 -13.07 -26.91
N LEU A 214 3.45 -11.89 -26.97
CA LEU A 214 2.91 -10.75 -27.72
C LEU A 214 3.11 -11.06 -29.22
N ARG A 215 2.19 -11.81 -29.84
CA ARG A 215 2.18 -11.90 -31.30
C ARG A 215 1.82 -10.51 -31.85
N LYS A 216 2.65 -10.07 -32.82
CA LYS A 216 2.36 -8.87 -33.64
C LYS A 216 1.09 -9.04 -34.42
#